data_f0ecffbd3cc829742f56749eceb1948d
#
_entry.id   f0ecffbd3cc829742f56749eceb1948d
#
_cell.length_a   1.000
_cell.length_b   1.000
_cell.length_c   1.000
_cell.angle_alpha   90.00
_cell.angle_beta   90.00
_cell.angle_gamma   90.00
#
_symmetry.space_group_name_H-M   'P 1'
#
loop_
_entity.id
_entity.type
_entity.pdbx_description
1 polymer ?
#
loop_
_entity_poly.entity_id
_entity_poly.type
_entity_poly.pdbx_seq_one_letter_code
_entity_poly.pdbx_strand_id
1 'polypeptide(L)'
;FLDMALQLDATHRGKPTYGLETMQEQIAVFNGMSLDDQVVLLRDAVQNFQLTQSAMEELTQAYLKRDLSALLALNEKFKPKDARVYADMMDRLLVRRNTNMAERMRVRLKEGNAFVAVGALHLPGDTGLLRLLSTAGYRVTRIY
;
A
#
# COMPACT_ATOMS: atom_id res chain seq x y z
N PHE A 1 12.66 -8.49 0.36
CA PHE A 1 11.71 -7.41 0.70
C PHE A 1 11.92 -7.00 2.16
N LEU A 2 11.82 -5.69 2.46
CA LEU A 2 12.13 -5.15 3.80
C LEU A 2 11.17 -5.69 4.88
N ASP A 3 9.90 -5.78 4.58
CA ASP A 3 8.87 -6.32 5.47
C ASP A 3 9.16 -7.78 5.89
N MET A 4 9.58 -8.62 4.95
CA MET A 4 10.01 -9.99 5.25
C MET A 4 11.26 -10.04 6.15
N ALA A 5 12.24 -9.16 5.90
CA ALA A 5 13.44 -9.09 6.72
C ALA A 5 13.11 -8.65 8.16
N LEU A 6 12.22 -7.67 8.32
CA LEU A 6 11.72 -7.23 9.62
C LEU A 6 10.96 -8.33 10.36
N GLN A 7 10.12 -9.08 9.66
CA GLN A 7 9.38 -10.20 10.24
C GLN A 7 10.32 -11.31 10.71
N LEU A 8 11.31 -11.68 9.90
CA LEU A 8 12.31 -12.69 10.26
C LEU A 8 13.13 -12.25 11.48
N ASP A 9 13.61 -11.01 11.53
CA ASP A 9 14.34 -10.48 12.68
C ASP A 9 13.48 -10.49 13.96
N ALA A 10 12.22 -10.08 13.87
CA ALA A 10 11.30 -10.14 15.00
C ALA A 10 11.09 -11.58 15.49
N THR A 11 10.91 -12.53 14.58
CA THR A 11 10.75 -13.96 14.89
C THR A 11 12.01 -14.53 15.57
N HIS A 12 13.21 -14.22 15.04
CA HIS A 12 14.47 -14.65 15.66
C HIS A 12 14.66 -14.08 17.05
N ARG A 13 14.10 -12.91 17.35
CA ARG A 13 14.13 -12.30 18.69
C ARG A 13 12.98 -12.77 19.61
N GLY A 14 12.24 -13.79 19.20
CA GLY A 14 11.11 -14.34 19.97
C GLY A 14 9.92 -13.39 20.11
N LYS A 15 9.81 -12.36 19.23
CA LYS A 15 8.67 -11.44 19.22
C LYS A 15 7.50 -12.03 18.45
N PRO A 16 6.26 -11.91 18.95
CA PRO A 16 5.08 -12.34 18.20
C PRO A 16 4.91 -11.50 16.93
N THR A 17 4.64 -12.16 15.80
CA THR A 17 4.39 -11.51 14.52
C THR A 17 3.00 -11.85 14.02
N TYR A 18 2.33 -10.88 13.38
CA TYR A 18 0.96 -11.02 12.89
C TYR A 18 0.85 -10.44 11.49
N GLY A 19 0.27 -11.21 10.56
CA GLY A 19 -0.08 -10.70 9.23
C GLY A 19 -1.28 -9.77 9.30
N LEU A 20 -1.20 -8.63 8.63
CA LEU A 20 -2.35 -7.75 8.40
C LEU A 20 -3.22 -8.26 7.26
N GLU A 21 -2.68 -9.12 6.41
CA GLU A 21 -3.36 -9.73 5.27
C GLU A 21 -2.89 -11.18 5.10
N THR A 22 -3.72 -11.98 4.45
CA THR A 22 -3.34 -13.30 3.96
C THR A 22 -2.87 -13.22 2.51
N MET A 23 -2.14 -14.24 2.06
CA MET A 23 -1.75 -14.38 0.65
C MET A 23 -2.97 -14.43 -0.28
N GLN A 24 -4.04 -15.12 0.14
CA GLN A 24 -5.28 -15.23 -0.62
C GLN A 24 -5.93 -13.86 -0.84
N GLU A 25 -5.93 -12.99 0.19
CA GLU A 25 -6.47 -11.64 0.06
C GLU A 25 -5.67 -10.78 -0.91
N GLN A 26 -4.34 -10.90 -0.90
CA GLN A 26 -3.49 -10.18 -1.85
C GLN A 26 -3.72 -10.64 -3.30
N ILE A 27 -3.82 -11.95 -3.53
CA ILE A 27 -4.12 -12.51 -4.86
C ILE A 27 -5.53 -12.11 -5.32
N ALA A 28 -6.50 -12.07 -4.41
CA ALA A 28 -7.88 -11.71 -4.72
C ALA A 28 -8.04 -10.28 -5.27
N VAL A 29 -7.07 -9.40 -5.07
CA VAL A 29 -7.06 -8.06 -5.68
C VAL A 29 -7.22 -8.15 -7.19
N PHE A 30 -6.42 -8.98 -7.84
CA PHE A 30 -6.44 -9.16 -9.30
C PHE A 30 -7.49 -10.18 -9.73
N ASN A 31 -7.63 -11.31 -9.04
CA ASN A 31 -8.62 -12.34 -9.37
C ASN A 31 -10.07 -11.83 -9.27
N GLY A 32 -10.33 -10.79 -8.49
CA GLY A 32 -11.64 -10.16 -8.40
C GLY A 32 -11.96 -9.18 -9.52
N MET A 33 -10.99 -8.87 -10.39
CA MET A 33 -11.21 -8.01 -11.57
C MET A 33 -11.72 -8.85 -12.75
N SER A 34 -12.53 -8.26 -13.63
CA SER A 34 -12.90 -8.93 -14.87
C SER A 34 -11.67 -9.18 -15.75
N LEU A 35 -11.73 -10.23 -16.59
CA LEU A 35 -10.64 -10.52 -17.52
C LEU A 35 -10.39 -9.36 -18.48
N ASP A 36 -11.45 -8.69 -18.93
CA ASP A 36 -11.36 -7.52 -19.81
C ASP A 36 -10.59 -6.38 -19.14
N ASP A 37 -10.86 -6.10 -17.86
CA ASP A 37 -10.14 -5.07 -17.11
C ASP A 37 -8.68 -5.44 -16.90
N GLN A 38 -8.37 -6.70 -16.63
CA GLN A 38 -6.98 -7.18 -16.55
C GLN A 38 -6.24 -7.01 -17.88
N VAL A 39 -6.92 -7.28 -19.03
CA VAL A 39 -6.36 -7.05 -20.36
C VAL A 39 -6.12 -5.57 -20.64
N VAL A 40 -7.01 -4.68 -20.20
CA VAL A 40 -6.81 -3.22 -20.28
C VAL A 40 -5.56 -2.80 -19.54
N LEU A 41 -5.37 -3.25 -18.29
CA LEU A 41 -4.16 -2.94 -17.49
C LEU A 41 -2.89 -3.48 -18.12
N LEU A 42 -2.92 -4.71 -18.61
CA LEU A 42 -1.77 -5.32 -19.28
C LEU A 42 -1.38 -4.57 -20.54
N ARG A 43 -2.37 -4.19 -21.37
CA ARG A 43 -2.15 -3.41 -22.59
C ARG A 43 -1.52 -2.05 -22.26
N ASP A 44 -2.04 -1.37 -21.25
CA ASP A 44 -1.49 -0.07 -20.81
C ASP A 44 -0.04 -0.22 -20.32
N ALA A 45 0.24 -1.24 -19.53
CA ALA A 45 1.60 -1.53 -19.05
C ALA A 45 2.58 -1.80 -20.18
N VAL A 46 2.17 -2.57 -21.20
CA VAL A 46 3.00 -2.86 -22.39
C VAL A 46 3.24 -1.59 -23.22
N GLN A 47 2.19 -0.78 -23.45
CA GLN A 47 2.30 0.46 -24.22
C GLN A 47 3.18 1.51 -23.52
N ASN A 48 3.18 1.54 -22.20
CA ASN A 48 3.93 2.51 -21.41
C ASN A 48 5.22 1.93 -20.79
N PHE A 49 5.67 0.76 -21.27
CA PHE A 49 6.85 0.09 -20.71
C PHE A 49 8.09 0.97 -20.66
N GLN A 50 8.30 1.81 -21.69
CA GLN A 50 9.43 2.75 -21.73
C GLN A 50 9.42 3.80 -20.61
N LEU A 51 8.22 4.13 -20.08
CA LEU A 51 8.06 5.07 -18.97
C LEU A 51 8.31 4.42 -17.61
N THR A 52 8.32 3.09 -17.55
CA THR A 52 8.44 2.36 -16.28
C THR A 52 9.75 2.66 -15.57
N GLN A 53 10.86 2.77 -16.30
CA GLN A 53 12.17 3.04 -15.72
C GLN A 53 12.19 4.43 -15.05
N SER A 54 11.78 5.47 -15.77
CA SER A 54 11.75 6.83 -15.22
C SER A 54 10.76 6.95 -14.05
N ALA A 55 9.61 6.28 -14.15
CA ALA A 55 8.64 6.21 -13.06
C ALA A 55 9.25 5.57 -11.79
N MET A 56 9.98 4.47 -11.94
CA MET A 56 10.65 3.79 -10.82
C MET A 56 11.75 4.66 -10.20
N GLU A 57 12.49 5.39 -11.01
CA GLU A 57 13.50 6.34 -10.52
C GLU A 57 12.87 7.47 -9.71
N GLU A 58 11.80 8.11 -10.24
CA GLU A 58 11.09 9.18 -9.53
C GLU A 58 10.47 8.67 -8.21
N LEU A 59 9.82 7.49 -8.24
CA LEU A 59 9.24 6.85 -7.05
C LEU A 59 10.32 6.52 -6.01
N THR A 60 11.47 6.01 -6.44
CA THR A 60 12.59 5.72 -5.55
C THR A 60 13.10 6.98 -4.88
N GLN A 61 13.25 8.07 -5.63
CA GLN A 61 13.70 9.36 -5.07
C GLN A 61 12.67 9.92 -4.06
N ALA A 62 11.38 9.88 -4.38
CA ALA A 62 10.32 10.31 -3.46
C ALA A 62 10.32 9.47 -2.17
N TYR A 63 10.48 8.15 -2.30
CA TYR A 63 10.57 7.23 -1.17
C TYR A 63 11.77 7.52 -0.28
N LEU A 64 12.96 7.70 -0.86
CA LEU A 64 14.19 8.01 -0.10
C LEU A 64 14.11 9.37 0.60
N LYS A 65 13.41 10.34 0.02
CA LYS A 65 13.09 11.63 0.65
C LYS A 65 11.98 11.55 1.68
N ARG A 66 11.33 10.39 1.84
CA ARG A 66 10.18 10.20 2.75
C ARG A 66 9.01 11.14 2.42
N ASP A 67 8.86 11.48 1.14
CA ASP A 67 7.83 12.39 0.65
C ASP A 67 6.59 11.62 0.19
N LEU A 68 5.67 11.39 1.13
CA LEU A 68 4.42 10.68 0.87
C LEU A 68 3.52 11.44 -0.12
N SER A 69 3.60 12.77 -0.14
CA SER A 69 2.81 13.60 -1.07
C SER A 69 3.31 13.43 -2.50
N ALA A 70 4.64 13.40 -2.69
CA ALA A 70 5.24 13.11 -3.97
C ALA A 70 4.89 11.69 -4.47
N LEU A 71 4.86 10.69 -3.58
CA LEU A 71 4.44 9.32 -3.95
C LEU A 71 3.01 9.29 -4.48
N LEU A 72 2.06 10.01 -3.85
CA LEU A 72 0.69 10.13 -4.35
C LEU A 72 0.63 10.84 -5.70
N ALA A 73 1.34 11.96 -5.84
CA ALA A 73 1.38 12.72 -7.09
C ALA A 73 1.94 11.88 -8.25
N LEU A 74 2.99 11.08 -7.99
CA LEU A 74 3.57 10.17 -8.98
C LEU A 74 2.61 9.04 -9.36
N ASN A 75 1.87 8.48 -8.39
CA ASN A 75 0.86 7.48 -8.67
C ASN A 75 -0.23 8.02 -9.62
N GLU A 76 -0.65 9.29 -9.43
CA GLU A 76 -1.57 9.96 -10.35
C GLU A 76 -0.94 10.29 -11.72
N LYS A 77 0.34 10.71 -11.74
CA LYS A 77 1.08 11.03 -12.96
C LYS A 77 1.19 9.83 -13.91
N PHE A 78 1.44 8.64 -13.35
CA PHE A 78 1.66 7.41 -14.11
C PHE A 78 0.45 6.48 -14.16
N LYS A 79 -0.75 6.99 -13.86
CA LYS A 79 -1.96 6.20 -13.89
C LYS A 79 -2.31 5.71 -15.30
N PRO A 80 -2.92 4.53 -15.42
CA PRO A 80 -3.48 4.03 -16.67
C PRO A 80 -4.50 5.00 -17.29
N LYS A 81 -4.64 4.93 -18.61
CA LYS A 81 -5.56 5.82 -19.34
C LYS A 81 -7.04 5.56 -19.07
N ASP A 82 -7.41 4.29 -18.82
CA ASP A 82 -8.79 3.95 -18.47
C ASP A 82 -9.05 4.31 -17.00
N ALA A 83 -9.74 5.44 -16.80
CA ALA A 83 -10.02 5.97 -15.47
C ALA A 83 -10.91 5.04 -14.61
N ARG A 84 -11.86 4.31 -15.25
CA ARG A 84 -12.74 3.37 -14.54
C ARG A 84 -11.95 2.17 -14.03
N VAL A 85 -11.15 1.56 -14.91
CA VAL A 85 -10.31 0.41 -14.53
C VAL A 85 -9.28 0.81 -13.50
N TYR A 86 -8.67 2.00 -13.64
CA TYR A 86 -7.75 2.54 -12.64
C TYR A 86 -8.42 2.73 -11.28
N ALA A 87 -9.60 3.31 -11.24
CA ALA A 87 -10.32 3.54 -9.98
C ALA A 87 -10.69 2.23 -9.27
N ASP A 88 -11.18 1.20 -10.00
CA ASP A 88 -11.46 -0.12 -9.43
C ASP A 88 -10.19 -0.79 -8.92
N MET A 89 -9.09 -0.71 -9.68
CA MET A 89 -7.79 -1.23 -9.26
C MET A 89 -7.30 -0.55 -7.97
N MET A 90 -7.37 0.78 -7.87
CA MET A 90 -6.93 1.52 -6.69
C MET A 90 -7.80 1.26 -5.46
N ASP A 91 -9.12 1.13 -5.65
CA ASP A 91 -10.03 0.72 -4.58
C ASP A 91 -9.63 -0.64 -4.00
N ARG A 92 -9.34 -1.61 -4.86
CA ARG A 92 -8.90 -2.96 -4.45
C ARG A 92 -7.49 -2.98 -3.85
N LEU A 93 -6.54 -2.25 -4.47
CA LEU A 93 -5.13 -2.25 -4.06
C LEU A 93 -4.89 -1.48 -2.76
N LEU A 94 -5.64 -0.40 -2.52
CA LEU A 94 -5.40 0.49 -1.39
C LEU A 94 -6.62 0.62 -0.46
N VAL A 95 -7.77 1.09 -0.96
CA VAL A 95 -8.87 1.53 -0.09
C VAL A 95 -9.40 0.39 0.79
N ARG A 96 -9.83 -0.71 0.19
CA ARG A 96 -10.36 -1.88 0.91
C ARG A 96 -9.31 -2.50 1.81
N ARG A 97 -8.07 -2.62 1.32
CA ARG A 97 -6.97 -3.19 2.10
C ARG A 97 -6.62 -2.30 3.30
N ASN A 98 -6.55 -0.99 3.12
CA ASN A 98 -6.32 -0.04 4.21
C ASN A 98 -7.37 -0.16 5.31
N THR A 99 -8.64 -0.27 4.94
CA THR A 99 -9.74 -0.47 5.90
C THR A 99 -9.55 -1.75 6.71
N ASN A 100 -9.30 -2.87 6.02
CA ASN A 100 -9.08 -4.17 6.67
C ASN A 100 -7.82 -4.16 7.55
N MET A 101 -6.72 -3.59 7.06
CA MET A 101 -5.49 -3.46 7.84
C MET A 101 -5.71 -2.60 9.09
N ALA A 102 -6.38 -1.45 8.96
CA ALA A 102 -6.67 -0.58 10.09
C ALA A 102 -7.50 -1.30 11.18
N GLU A 103 -8.48 -2.09 10.79
CA GLU A 103 -9.28 -2.88 11.72
C GLU A 103 -8.46 -3.96 12.42
N ARG A 104 -7.65 -4.71 11.66
CA ARG A 104 -6.84 -5.81 12.20
C ARG A 104 -5.76 -5.34 13.15
N MET A 105 -5.12 -4.21 12.85
CA MET A 105 -4.09 -3.68 13.73
C MET A 105 -4.64 -3.11 15.04
N ARG A 106 -5.95 -2.74 15.12
CA ARG A 106 -6.55 -2.16 16.35
C ARG A 106 -6.33 -2.99 17.60
N VAL A 107 -6.42 -4.32 17.48
CA VAL A 107 -6.20 -5.22 18.63
C VAL A 107 -4.79 -5.05 19.17
N ARG A 108 -3.79 -5.09 18.30
CA ARG A 108 -2.37 -4.99 18.68
C ARG A 108 -1.99 -3.59 19.13
N LEU A 109 -2.55 -2.57 18.52
CA LEU A 109 -2.34 -1.18 18.95
C LEU A 109 -2.89 -0.90 20.35
N LYS A 110 -4.02 -1.53 20.72
CA LYS A 110 -4.56 -1.44 22.10
C LYS A 110 -3.70 -2.14 23.15
N GLU A 111 -3.04 -3.23 22.80
CA GLU A 111 -2.08 -3.92 23.65
C GLU A 111 -0.82 -3.07 23.90
N GLY A 112 -0.53 -2.12 23.00
CA GLY A 112 0.65 -1.27 23.07
C GLY A 112 1.93 -1.96 22.57
N ASN A 113 3.01 -1.18 22.43
CA ASN A 113 4.33 -1.65 21.98
C ASN A 113 4.31 -2.40 20.63
N ALA A 114 3.36 -2.06 19.74
CA ALA A 114 3.26 -2.64 18.43
C ALA A 114 4.10 -1.86 17.42
N PHE A 115 4.86 -2.59 16.61
CA PHE A 115 5.50 -2.06 15.40
C PHE A 115 4.74 -2.57 14.17
N VAL A 116 4.37 -1.66 13.27
CA VAL A 116 3.62 -1.99 12.06
C VAL A 116 4.43 -1.59 10.83
N ALA A 117 4.65 -2.51 9.90
CA ALA A 117 5.30 -2.26 8.62
C ALA A 117 4.29 -2.49 7.48
N VAL A 118 4.15 -1.49 6.62
CA VAL A 118 3.28 -1.54 5.43
C VAL A 118 3.96 -0.83 4.26
N GLY A 119 3.52 -1.11 3.04
CA GLY A 119 3.98 -0.39 1.86
C GLY A 119 3.66 1.11 1.97
N ALA A 120 4.58 1.96 1.50
CA ALA A 120 4.51 3.41 1.67
C ALA A 120 3.21 4.04 1.12
N LEU A 121 2.67 3.51 0.01
CA LEU A 121 1.41 4.00 -0.56
C LEU A 121 0.16 3.69 0.28
N HIS A 122 0.24 2.82 1.27
CA HIS A 122 -0.84 2.60 2.22
C HIS A 122 -0.96 3.71 3.27
N LEU A 123 0.06 4.56 3.43
CA LEU A 123 0.12 5.55 4.50
C LEU A 123 -0.66 6.84 4.19
N PRO A 124 -0.46 7.52 3.01
CA PRO A 124 -1.01 8.84 2.75
C PRO A 124 -2.45 8.83 2.23
N GLY A 125 -3.04 10.03 2.15
CA GLY A 125 -4.37 10.27 1.58
C GLY A 125 -5.52 10.06 2.56
N ASP A 126 -6.75 10.41 2.11
CA ASP A 126 -7.94 10.36 2.95
C ASP A 126 -8.35 8.92 3.34
N THR A 127 -8.01 7.95 2.51
CA THR A 127 -8.21 6.52 2.76
C THR A 127 -6.92 5.82 3.22
N GLY A 128 -5.85 6.59 3.47
CA GLY A 128 -4.59 6.07 3.96
C GLY A 128 -4.64 5.72 5.45
N LEU A 129 -3.76 4.81 5.86
CA LEU A 129 -3.72 4.30 7.24
C LEU A 129 -3.48 5.41 8.27
N LEU A 130 -2.67 6.44 7.96
CA LEU A 130 -2.45 7.56 8.87
C LEU A 130 -3.76 8.30 9.17
N ARG A 131 -4.59 8.53 8.15
CA ARG A 131 -5.89 9.17 8.29
C ARG A 131 -6.89 8.27 9.03
N LEU A 132 -6.97 7.00 8.67
CA LEU A 132 -7.86 6.03 9.31
C LEU A 132 -7.56 5.87 10.80
N LEU A 133 -6.29 5.79 11.18
CA LEU A 133 -5.88 5.72 12.59
C LEU A 133 -6.19 7.02 13.33
N SER A 134 -5.93 8.18 12.73
CA SER A 134 -6.28 9.47 13.32
C SER A 134 -7.79 9.59 13.56
N THR A 135 -8.62 9.20 12.60
CA THR A 135 -10.08 9.18 12.73
C THR A 135 -10.56 8.19 13.81
N ALA A 136 -9.82 7.09 14.01
CA ALA A 136 -10.08 6.13 15.09
C ALA A 136 -9.62 6.60 16.48
N GLY A 137 -9.11 7.85 16.61
CA GLY A 137 -8.73 8.46 17.88
C GLY A 137 -7.25 8.29 18.25
N TYR A 138 -6.42 7.73 17.38
CA TYR A 138 -4.98 7.66 17.63
C TYR A 138 -4.29 8.98 17.29
N ARG A 139 -3.36 9.40 18.13
CA ARG A 139 -2.49 10.54 17.82
C ARG A 139 -1.35 10.07 16.90
N VAL A 140 -1.37 10.57 15.67
CA VAL A 140 -0.35 10.27 14.67
C VAL A 140 0.66 11.41 14.64
N THR A 141 1.95 11.09 14.82
CA THR A 141 3.03 12.08 14.82
C THR A 141 4.15 11.60 13.91
N ARG A 142 4.61 12.47 13.01
CA ARG A 142 5.81 12.23 12.22
C ARG A 142 7.04 12.36 13.11
N ILE A 143 7.97 11.41 13.05
CA ILE A 143 9.17 11.41 13.90
C ILE A 143 10.38 11.98 13.14
N TYR A 144 10.44 11.87 11.80
CA TYR A 144 11.54 12.34 10.94
C TYR A 144 11.07 12.61 9.50
#